data_48628356ffcfbf75433aad18374547e7
#
_entry.id   48628356ffcfbf75433aad18374547e7
#
_cell.length_a   1.000
_cell.length_b   1.000
_cell.length_c   1.000
_cell.angle_alpha   90.00
_cell.angle_beta   90.00
_cell.angle_gamma   90.00
#
_symmetry.space_group_name_H-M   'P 1'
#
loop_
_entity.id
_entity.type
_entity.pdbx_description
1 polymer ?
#
loop_
_entity_poly.entity_id
_entity_poly.type
_entity_poly.pdbx_seq_one_letter_code
_entity_poly.pdbx_strand_id
1 'polypeptide(L)'
;MSGLPSSAPAPASVDRRRRADAGFTLIELLVVLVILGLLAAVAGPRVVGYLGGARSDTARIQLAAFEQALDLYRLDVGRYPSTEEGLGVLVRQPGGTNGWNGPYIDGQAVPADPWGHPYVYRMPGSDGPYDLYTLGADNRPGGTGENAPIGRGAP
;
A
#
# COMPACT_ATOMS: atom_id res chain seq x y z
N MET A 1 31.60 -74.36 54.79
CA MET A 1 32.21 -73.74 53.65
C MET A 1 31.34 -72.57 53.20
N SER A 2 31.98 -71.46 53.36
CA SER A 2 31.39 -70.06 53.37
C SER A 2 30.85 -69.61 52.09
N GLY A 3 29.59 -69.13 52.06
CA GLY A 3 28.99 -68.39 50.95
C GLY A 3 28.87 -66.94 51.36
N LEU A 4 29.54 -66.05 50.61
CA LEU A 4 29.50 -64.59 50.77
C LEU A 4 28.19 -64.02 50.21
N PRO A 5 27.58 -63.04 50.87
CA PRO A 5 26.44 -62.35 50.25
C PRO A 5 26.93 -61.22 49.27
N SER A 6 26.43 -61.26 48.06
CA SER A 6 26.63 -60.23 47.05
C SER A 6 25.80 -59.00 47.40
N SER A 7 26.45 -57.90 47.67
CA SER A 7 25.79 -56.57 47.84
C SER A 7 25.55 -55.94 46.52
N ALA A 8 24.29 -55.73 46.15
CA ALA A 8 23.90 -54.95 45.00
C ALA A 8 24.01 -53.41 45.31
N PRO A 9 24.48 -52.58 44.39
CA PRO A 9 24.51 -51.16 44.62
C PRO A 9 23.12 -50.54 44.51
N ALA A 10 22.82 -49.61 45.43
CA ALA A 10 21.58 -48.85 45.44
C ALA A 10 21.44 -47.94 44.19
N PRO A 11 20.24 -47.74 43.64
CA PRO A 11 20.05 -46.86 42.51
C PRO A 11 20.27 -45.39 42.92
N ALA A 12 21.10 -44.67 42.13
CA ALA A 12 21.34 -43.25 42.28
C ALA A 12 20.04 -42.46 42.12
N SER A 13 19.71 -41.65 43.13
CA SER A 13 18.60 -40.74 43.11
C SER A 13 18.87 -39.62 42.10
N VAL A 14 18.12 -39.63 41.00
CA VAL A 14 18.10 -38.55 40.03
C VAL A 14 17.40 -37.36 40.68
N ASP A 15 18.20 -36.40 41.11
CA ASP A 15 17.71 -35.10 41.59
C ASP A 15 17.05 -34.36 40.43
N ARG A 16 15.73 -34.53 40.27
CA ARG A 16 14.90 -33.71 39.37
C ARG A 16 14.81 -32.32 39.97
N ARG A 17 15.80 -31.47 39.65
CA ARG A 17 15.65 -30.03 39.83
C ARG A 17 14.36 -29.60 39.17
N ARG A 18 13.33 -29.39 39.97
CA ARG A 18 12.11 -28.68 39.57
C ARG A 18 12.55 -27.29 39.11
N ARG A 19 12.55 -27.08 37.82
CA ARG A 19 12.57 -25.70 37.28
C ARG A 19 11.35 -25.04 37.88
N ALA A 20 11.57 -24.08 38.74
CA ALA A 20 10.52 -23.22 39.25
C ALA A 20 9.92 -22.52 38.02
N ASP A 21 8.69 -22.88 37.63
CA ASP A 21 7.91 -22.12 36.69
C ASP A 21 7.64 -20.78 37.38
N ALA A 22 8.44 -19.78 37.01
CA ALA A 22 8.25 -18.42 37.44
C ALA A 22 7.00 -17.89 36.69
N GLY A 23 5.84 -18.02 37.33
CA GLY A 23 4.61 -17.40 36.84
C GLY A 23 4.75 -15.89 36.85
N PHE A 24 4.32 -15.22 35.76
CA PHE A 24 4.26 -13.77 35.73
C PHE A 24 3.27 -13.23 36.76
N THR A 25 3.65 -12.15 37.45
CA THR A 25 2.74 -11.48 38.38
C THR A 25 1.75 -10.60 37.61
N LEU A 26 0.52 -10.40 38.15
CA LEU A 26 -0.46 -9.51 37.56
C LEU A 26 0.06 -8.08 37.37
N ILE A 27 0.90 -7.61 38.32
CA ILE A 27 1.49 -6.27 38.23
C ILE A 27 2.53 -6.17 37.12
N GLU A 28 3.28 -7.22 36.84
CA GLU A 28 4.27 -7.25 35.77
C GLU A 28 3.58 -7.14 34.40
N LEU A 29 2.46 -7.85 34.19
CA LEU A 29 1.63 -7.71 32.99
C LEU A 29 1.01 -6.31 32.89
N LEU A 30 0.56 -5.74 34.01
CA LEU A 30 -0.01 -4.40 34.04
C LEU A 30 1.02 -3.35 33.64
N VAL A 31 2.25 -3.44 34.17
CA VAL A 31 3.35 -2.52 33.82
C VAL A 31 3.70 -2.64 32.34
N VAL A 32 3.78 -3.86 31.80
CA VAL A 32 4.04 -4.08 30.37
C VAL A 32 2.95 -3.43 29.51
N LEU A 33 1.67 -3.61 29.87
CA LEU A 33 0.56 -3.00 29.12
C LEU A 33 0.61 -1.46 29.17
N VAL A 34 0.96 -0.87 30.31
CA VAL A 34 1.14 0.59 30.43
C VAL A 34 2.26 1.09 29.53
N ILE A 35 3.42 0.40 29.56
CA ILE A 35 4.56 0.78 28.70
C ILE A 35 4.20 0.65 27.22
N LEU A 36 3.56 -0.46 26.81
CA LEU A 36 3.10 -0.65 25.42
C LEU A 36 2.09 0.41 25.00
N GLY A 37 1.17 0.78 25.89
CA GLY A 37 0.21 1.86 25.66
C GLY A 37 0.88 3.21 25.43
N LEU A 38 1.88 3.56 26.25
CA LEU A 38 2.66 4.78 26.09
C LEU A 38 3.45 4.80 24.78
N LEU A 39 4.09 3.68 24.42
CA LEU A 39 4.82 3.56 23.15
C LEU A 39 3.87 3.67 21.95
N ALA A 40 2.72 3.01 21.99
CA ALA A 40 1.70 3.08 20.95
C ALA A 40 1.16 4.50 20.77
N ALA A 41 0.95 5.25 21.84
CA ALA A 41 0.47 6.63 21.79
C ALA A 41 1.44 7.58 21.06
N VAL A 42 2.75 7.35 21.18
CA VAL A 42 3.80 8.15 20.52
C VAL A 42 4.05 7.69 19.07
N ALA A 43 4.04 6.37 18.82
CA ALA A 43 4.35 5.80 17.52
C ALA A 43 3.17 5.87 16.53
N GLY A 44 1.93 5.74 17.02
CA GLY A 44 0.72 5.64 16.20
C GLY A 44 0.57 6.79 15.19
N PRO A 45 0.60 8.06 15.60
CA PRO A 45 0.41 9.20 14.69
C PRO A 45 1.48 9.28 13.57
N ARG A 46 2.71 8.88 13.88
CA ARG A 46 3.81 8.90 12.90
C ARG A 46 3.63 7.86 11.81
N VAL A 47 3.20 6.65 12.18
CA VAL A 47 2.97 5.55 11.21
C VAL A 47 1.87 5.92 10.23
N VAL A 48 0.77 6.52 10.69
CA VAL A 48 -0.32 6.96 9.82
C VAL A 48 0.16 8.01 8.81
N GLY A 49 0.97 9.00 9.24
CA GLY A 49 1.53 10.01 8.34
C GLY A 49 2.47 9.45 7.26
N TYR A 50 3.26 8.42 7.58
CA TYR A 50 4.12 7.74 6.60
C TYR A 50 3.32 6.97 5.55
N LEU A 51 2.23 6.31 5.94
CA LEU A 51 1.35 5.59 5.02
C LEU A 51 0.69 6.55 4.02
N GLY A 52 0.28 7.73 4.45
CA GLY A 52 -0.30 8.74 3.59
C GLY A 52 0.67 9.30 2.57
N GLY A 53 1.90 9.57 2.98
CA GLY A 53 2.97 9.98 2.08
C GLY A 53 3.22 8.94 0.97
N ALA A 54 3.33 7.66 1.34
CA ALA A 54 3.56 6.58 0.40
C ALA A 54 2.43 6.43 -0.63
N ARG A 55 1.17 6.63 -0.23
CA ARG A 55 0.02 6.63 -1.17
C ARG A 55 0.10 7.80 -2.15
N SER A 56 0.41 8.99 -1.67
CA SER A 56 0.59 10.16 -2.53
C SER A 56 1.73 9.97 -3.55
N ASP A 57 2.84 9.35 -3.13
CA ASP A 57 3.95 9.04 -4.04
C ASP A 57 3.55 7.97 -5.07
N THR A 58 2.79 6.95 -4.67
CA THR A 58 2.24 5.96 -5.59
C THR A 58 1.31 6.62 -6.62
N ALA A 59 0.44 7.55 -6.21
CA ALA A 59 -0.42 8.28 -7.13
C ALA A 59 0.39 9.08 -8.16
N ARG A 60 1.48 9.75 -7.75
CA ARG A 60 2.38 10.47 -8.68
C ARG A 60 3.03 9.55 -9.70
N ILE A 61 3.48 8.36 -9.27
CA ILE A 61 4.08 7.36 -10.16
C ILE A 61 3.04 6.87 -11.18
N GLN A 62 1.81 6.57 -10.75
CA GLN A 62 0.73 6.14 -11.64
C GLN A 62 0.35 7.24 -12.63
N LEU A 63 0.26 8.50 -12.19
CA LEU A 63 0.00 9.63 -13.09
C LEU A 63 1.09 9.79 -14.14
N ALA A 64 2.36 9.68 -13.76
CA ALA A 64 3.47 9.74 -14.72
C ALA A 64 3.41 8.59 -15.75
N ALA A 65 3.01 7.39 -15.33
CA ALA A 65 2.80 6.26 -16.24
C ALA A 65 1.65 6.52 -17.23
N PHE A 66 0.54 7.11 -16.77
CA PHE A 66 -0.56 7.50 -17.66
C PHE A 66 -0.14 8.60 -18.63
N GLU A 67 0.63 9.60 -18.21
CA GLU A 67 1.14 10.64 -19.11
C GLU A 67 2.00 10.05 -20.23
N GLN A 68 2.90 9.13 -19.90
CA GLN A 68 3.69 8.41 -20.91
C GLN A 68 2.80 7.60 -21.86
N ALA A 69 1.81 6.89 -21.34
CA ALA A 69 0.87 6.11 -22.14
C ALA A 69 0.01 6.99 -23.08
N LEU A 70 -0.41 8.16 -22.60
CA LEU A 70 -1.14 9.15 -23.41
C LEU A 70 -0.27 9.71 -24.53
N ASP A 71 1.02 9.94 -24.29
CA ASP A 71 1.95 10.39 -25.31
C ASP A 71 2.19 9.31 -26.38
N LEU A 72 2.33 8.04 -25.97
CA LEU A 72 2.42 6.91 -26.90
C LEU A 72 1.13 6.77 -27.74
N TYR A 73 -0.03 6.84 -27.08
CA TYR A 73 -1.32 6.83 -27.80
C TYR A 73 -1.38 7.95 -28.85
N ARG A 74 -0.95 9.17 -28.47
CA ARG A 74 -0.92 10.30 -29.41
C ARG A 74 0.05 10.08 -30.57
N LEU A 75 1.19 9.45 -30.34
CA LEU A 75 2.14 9.13 -31.42
C LEU A 75 1.53 8.16 -32.44
N ASP A 76 0.80 7.17 -31.97
CA ASP A 76 0.21 6.13 -32.83
C ASP A 76 -1.08 6.61 -33.52
N VAL A 77 -1.96 7.30 -32.79
CA VAL A 77 -3.31 7.69 -33.25
C VAL A 77 -3.35 9.13 -33.81
N GLY A 78 -2.33 9.95 -33.48
CA GLY A 78 -2.21 11.34 -33.96
C GLY A 78 -2.89 12.38 -33.07
N ARG A 79 -3.61 11.97 -32.01
CA ARG A 79 -4.33 12.85 -31.09
C ARG A 79 -4.36 12.25 -29.67
N TYR A 80 -4.64 13.06 -28.67
CA TYR A 80 -5.03 12.56 -27.36
C TYR A 80 -6.47 12.00 -27.38
N PRO A 81 -6.81 11.09 -26.45
CA PRO A 81 -8.19 10.63 -26.30
C PRO A 81 -9.14 11.79 -26.00
N SER A 82 -10.40 11.71 -26.45
CA SER A 82 -11.41 12.66 -25.99
C SER A 82 -11.80 12.39 -24.52
N THR A 83 -12.50 13.33 -23.90
CA THR A 83 -13.02 13.14 -22.52
C THR A 83 -13.94 11.92 -22.43
N GLU A 84 -14.77 11.68 -23.46
CA GLU A 84 -15.70 10.56 -23.54
C GLU A 84 -14.97 9.22 -23.71
N GLU A 85 -13.90 9.19 -24.47
CA GLU A 85 -13.05 8.02 -24.64
C GLU A 85 -12.31 7.70 -23.34
N GLY A 86 -11.88 8.73 -22.61
CA GLY A 86 -11.22 8.61 -21.31
C GLY A 86 -9.92 7.79 -21.35
N LEU A 87 -9.45 7.41 -20.17
CA LEU A 87 -8.23 6.58 -20.02
C LEU A 87 -8.45 5.11 -20.45
N GLY A 88 -9.69 4.67 -20.67
CA GLY A 88 -10.01 3.29 -21.05
C GLY A 88 -9.35 2.86 -22.35
N VAL A 89 -9.10 3.81 -23.26
CA VAL A 89 -8.44 3.55 -24.56
C VAL A 89 -6.97 3.16 -24.42
N LEU A 90 -6.35 3.42 -23.27
CA LEU A 90 -4.97 3.00 -22.99
C LEU A 90 -4.86 1.49 -22.76
N VAL A 91 -5.97 0.86 -22.37
CA VAL A 91 -6.05 -0.59 -22.12
C VAL A 91 -6.68 -1.34 -23.27
N ARG A 92 -7.70 -0.76 -23.89
CA ARG A 92 -8.51 -1.41 -24.94
C ARG A 92 -8.71 -0.49 -26.12
N GLN A 93 -8.56 -1.08 -27.32
CA GLN A 93 -8.81 -0.34 -28.57
C GLN A 93 -10.25 0.18 -28.64
N PRO A 94 -10.45 1.49 -28.81
CA PRO A 94 -11.78 2.02 -29.08
C PRO A 94 -12.25 1.64 -30.50
N GLY A 95 -13.55 1.42 -30.68
CA GLY A 95 -14.09 1.04 -31.97
C GLY A 95 -13.80 2.10 -33.03
N GLY A 96 -13.29 1.66 -34.18
CA GLY A 96 -13.04 2.55 -35.33
C GLY A 96 -11.79 3.42 -35.25
N THR A 97 -10.93 3.24 -34.27
CA THR A 97 -9.68 3.99 -34.15
C THR A 97 -8.58 3.31 -34.97
N ASN A 98 -8.08 4.00 -35.99
CA ASN A 98 -6.94 3.58 -36.80
C ASN A 98 -5.64 3.96 -36.08
N GLY A 99 -4.59 3.12 -36.23
CA GLY A 99 -3.27 3.40 -35.69
C GLY A 99 -3.07 2.98 -34.23
N TRP A 100 -4.12 2.54 -33.50
CA TRP A 100 -3.98 2.07 -32.14
C TRP A 100 -3.07 0.82 -32.06
N ASN A 101 -1.98 0.91 -31.31
CA ASN A 101 -0.95 -0.14 -31.17
C ASN A 101 -0.73 -0.54 -29.70
N GLY A 102 -1.74 -0.35 -28.84
CA GLY A 102 -1.69 -0.70 -27.42
C GLY A 102 -1.89 -2.21 -27.14
N PRO A 103 -2.04 -2.62 -25.88
CA PRO A 103 -2.29 -1.73 -24.73
C PRO A 103 -1.06 -0.88 -24.36
N TYR A 104 -1.30 0.37 -23.88
CA TYR A 104 -0.26 1.32 -23.49
C TYR A 104 0.03 1.28 -22.00
N ILE A 105 -0.85 0.64 -21.23
CA ILE A 105 -0.65 0.33 -19.81
C ILE A 105 -0.99 -1.13 -19.56
N ASP A 106 -0.30 -1.74 -18.59
CA ASP A 106 -0.53 -3.11 -18.19
C ASP A 106 -1.87 -3.28 -17.48
N GLY A 107 -2.54 -4.43 -17.71
CA GLY A 107 -3.77 -4.80 -17.04
C GLY A 107 -4.98 -4.88 -17.95
N GLN A 108 -6.12 -5.25 -17.38
CA GLN A 108 -7.40 -5.39 -18.10
C GLN A 108 -8.32 -4.17 -17.97
N ALA A 109 -7.98 -3.26 -17.06
CA ALA A 109 -8.71 -2.03 -16.78
C ALA A 109 -7.76 -0.95 -16.28
N VAL A 110 -8.18 0.30 -16.39
CA VAL A 110 -7.47 1.44 -15.80
C VAL A 110 -7.44 1.25 -14.28
N PRO A 111 -6.26 1.23 -13.64
CA PRO A 111 -6.19 1.12 -12.19
C PRO A 111 -6.79 2.34 -11.50
N ALA A 112 -7.39 2.13 -10.35
CA ALA A 112 -7.79 3.20 -9.46
C ALA A 112 -6.57 3.82 -8.76
N ASP A 113 -6.76 4.99 -8.18
CA ASP A 113 -5.76 5.63 -7.35
C ASP A 113 -5.52 4.83 -6.04
N PRO A 114 -4.49 5.16 -5.25
CA PRO A 114 -4.17 4.43 -4.02
C PRO A 114 -5.24 4.50 -2.91
N TRP A 115 -6.26 5.31 -3.07
CA TRP A 115 -7.42 5.41 -2.18
C TRP A 115 -8.66 4.73 -2.73
N GLY A 116 -8.60 4.20 -3.98
CA GLY A 116 -9.67 3.44 -4.62
C GLY A 116 -10.60 4.28 -5.50
N HIS A 117 -10.23 5.52 -5.81
CA HIS A 117 -11.01 6.41 -6.67
C HIS A 117 -10.52 6.38 -8.12
N PRO A 118 -11.39 6.65 -9.12
CA PRO A 118 -10.95 6.81 -10.50
C PRO A 118 -10.15 8.10 -10.67
N TYR A 119 -9.13 8.07 -11.53
CA TYR A 119 -8.45 9.27 -12.01
C TYR A 119 -9.38 10.12 -12.87
N VAL A 120 -9.27 11.43 -12.75
CA VAL A 120 -10.00 12.38 -13.58
C VAL A 120 -9.16 12.68 -14.82
N TYR A 121 -9.78 12.52 -16.00
CA TYR A 121 -9.20 12.87 -17.29
C TYR A 121 -10.15 13.77 -18.05
N ARG A 122 -9.67 14.88 -18.62
CA ARG A 122 -10.42 15.81 -19.45
C ARG A 122 -9.58 16.31 -20.61
N MET A 123 -10.18 16.39 -21.79
CA MET A 123 -9.56 16.92 -23.00
C MET A 123 -10.57 17.83 -23.71
N PRO A 124 -10.23 19.13 -23.95
CA PRO A 124 -8.99 19.80 -23.62
C PRO A 124 -8.83 20.05 -22.12
N GLY A 125 -7.57 20.23 -21.65
CA GLY A 125 -7.28 20.62 -20.28
C GLY A 125 -7.49 22.11 -20.02
N SER A 126 -7.51 22.47 -18.75
CA SER A 126 -7.66 23.86 -18.30
C SER A 126 -6.41 24.69 -18.58
N ASP A 127 -5.22 24.08 -18.44
CA ASP A 127 -3.91 24.72 -18.62
C ASP A 127 -2.93 23.80 -19.37
N GLY A 128 -3.43 23.17 -20.45
CA GLY A 128 -2.63 22.26 -21.25
C GLY A 128 -3.47 21.39 -22.19
N PRO A 129 -2.83 20.40 -22.83
CA PRO A 129 -3.54 19.55 -23.79
C PRO A 129 -4.64 18.73 -23.13
N TYR A 130 -4.47 18.33 -21.88
CA TYR A 130 -5.45 17.60 -21.07
C TYR A 130 -5.24 17.88 -19.58
N ASP A 131 -6.25 17.64 -18.77
CA ASP A 131 -6.17 17.52 -17.33
C ASP A 131 -6.12 16.02 -16.97
N LEU A 132 -5.24 15.67 -16.01
CA LEU A 132 -5.08 14.31 -15.47
C LEU A 132 -4.67 14.37 -14.01
N TYR A 133 -5.58 13.98 -13.10
CA TYR A 133 -5.33 14.09 -11.68
C TYR A 133 -6.17 13.11 -10.85
N THR A 134 -5.81 12.97 -9.57
CA THR A 134 -6.68 12.42 -8.52
C THR A 134 -7.05 13.52 -7.52
N LEU A 135 -8.19 13.38 -6.87
CA LEU A 135 -8.65 14.30 -5.82
C LEU A 135 -8.12 13.92 -4.42
N GLY A 136 -7.31 12.85 -4.32
CA GLY A 136 -6.78 12.39 -3.04
C GLY A 136 -7.76 11.54 -2.22
N ALA A 137 -7.45 11.40 -0.94
CA ALA A 137 -8.12 10.42 -0.07
C ALA A 137 -9.60 10.66 0.16
N ASP A 138 -10.05 11.91 0.22
CA ASP A 138 -11.45 12.26 0.45
C ASP A 138 -12.28 12.46 -0.83
N ASN A 139 -11.62 12.32 -2.00
CA ASN A 139 -12.22 12.49 -3.33
C ASN A 139 -12.96 13.84 -3.51
N ARG A 140 -12.36 14.92 -2.99
CA ARG A 140 -12.93 16.27 -3.04
C ARG A 140 -11.90 17.29 -3.57
N PRO A 141 -12.34 18.37 -4.22
CA PRO A 141 -11.46 19.47 -4.60
C PRO A 141 -10.82 20.12 -3.38
N GLY A 142 -9.54 20.49 -3.47
CA GLY A 142 -8.80 21.14 -2.40
C GLY A 142 -8.25 20.14 -1.37
N GLY A 143 -7.97 20.64 -0.15
CA GLY A 143 -7.42 19.82 0.93
C GLY A 143 -5.90 19.89 1.06
N THR A 144 -5.37 19.17 2.05
CA THR A 144 -3.94 19.10 2.36
C THR A 144 -3.51 17.68 2.69
N GLY A 145 -2.21 17.40 2.59
CA GLY A 145 -1.69 16.05 2.87
C GLY A 145 -2.27 15.01 1.90
N GLU A 146 -2.84 13.93 2.41
CA GLU A 146 -3.46 12.88 1.59
C GLU A 146 -4.73 13.34 0.84
N ASN A 147 -5.39 14.39 1.33
CA ASN A 147 -6.58 14.95 0.70
C ASN A 147 -6.25 15.99 -0.38
N ALA A 148 -4.97 16.31 -0.55
CA ALA A 148 -4.57 17.25 -1.59
C ALA A 148 -4.72 16.61 -2.98
N PRO A 149 -5.33 17.31 -3.95
CA PRO A 149 -5.33 16.85 -5.33
C PRO A 149 -3.90 16.74 -5.89
N ILE A 150 -3.66 15.73 -6.72
CA ILE A 150 -2.34 15.43 -7.30
C ILE A 150 -2.50 15.26 -8.81
N GLY A 151 -1.73 15.99 -9.60
CA GLY A 151 -1.68 15.85 -11.05
C GLY A 151 -1.81 17.17 -11.80
N ARG A 152 -1.92 17.08 -13.12
CA ARG A 152 -2.05 18.21 -14.05
C ARG A 152 -3.50 18.68 -14.10
N GLY A 153 -3.72 20.01 -14.00
CA GLY A 153 -5.05 20.61 -14.01
C GLY A 153 -5.91 20.29 -12.78
N ALA A 154 -5.26 19.85 -11.68
CA ALA A 154 -5.92 19.64 -10.41
C ALA A 154 -6.45 20.94 -9.83
N PRO A 155 -7.69 20.96 -9.27
CA PRO A 155 -8.35 22.16 -8.73
C PRO A 155 -7.79 22.60 -7.38
#